data_2c5e2f5fce2e8ae49413ea8beb3d6203
#
_entry.id   2c5e2f5fce2e8ae49413ea8beb3d6203
#
_cell.length_a   1.000
_cell.length_b   1.000
_cell.length_c   1.000
_cell.angle_alpha   90.00
_cell.angle_beta   90.00
_cell.angle_gamma   90.00
#
_symmetry.space_group_name_H-M   'P 1'
#
loop_
_entity.id
_entity.type
_entity.pdbx_description
1 polymer ?
#
loop_
_entity_poly.entity_id
_entity_poly.type
_entity_poly.pdbx_seq_one_letter_code
_entity_poly.pdbx_strand_id
1 'polypeptide(L)'
;MEFLKKNIIYIILIVALSAFALIKPLRDFVSEQIAMSPTVAKINNETLLSEEALNIDLKGINTSSTNLKNLREKVLFLNFWGTWCPPCRTEWPTIQKLYDLKKDKVEFVLIAMQDQEADVKKFLKENNYTVPVYIAESPLDPKILPVAFPTTYLIGKDGRILKKEDSSMDWSKDSILEFIDNVTK
;
A
#
# COMPACT_ATOMS: atom_id res chain seq x y z
N MET A 1 -27.16 -31.44 -35.10
CA MET A 1 -26.50 -30.17 -35.54
C MET A 1 -27.18 -28.91 -34.99
N GLU A 2 -28.48 -28.90 -34.71
CA GLU A 2 -29.17 -27.72 -34.16
C GLU A 2 -28.79 -27.38 -32.71
N PHE A 3 -28.54 -28.38 -31.86
CA PHE A 3 -28.13 -28.17 -30.47
C PHE A 3 -26.81 -27.40 -30.35
N LEU A 4 -25.84 -27.71 -31.20
CA LEU A 4 -24.56 -27.04 -31.28
C LEU A 4 -24.69 -25.58 -31.73
N LYS A 5 -25.56 -25.30 -32.70
CA LYS A 5 -25.79 -23.92 -33.19
C LYS A 5 -26.47 -23.05 -32.13
N LYS A 6 -27.41 -23.60 -31.36
CA LYS A 6 -28.15 -22.89 -30.32
C LYS A 6 -27.29 -22.56 -29.10
N ASN A 7 -26.27 -23.40 -28.83
CA ASN A 7 -25.42 -23.25 -27.63
C ASN A 7 -23.98 -22.84 -27.95
N ILE A 8 -23.69 -22.43 -29.19
CA ILE A 8 -22.33 -22.13 -29.64
C ILE A 8 -21.66 -21.03 -28.77
N ILE A 9 -22.43 -20.04 -28.32
CA ILE A 9 -21.94 -18.96 -27.48
C ILE A 9 -21.50 -19.51 -26.12
N TYR A 10 -22.28 -20.41 -25.52
CA TYR A 10 -21.93 -21.04 -24.22
C TYR A 10 -20.72 -21.97 -24.38
N ILE A 11 -20.59 -22.68 -25.49
CA ILE A 11 -19.43 -23.53 -25.77
C ILE A 11 -18.16 -22.66 -25.89
N ILE A 12 -18.26 -21.56 -26.63
CA ILE A 12 -17.13 -20.62 -26.78
C ILE A 12 -16.73 -20.03 -25.40
N LEU A 13 -17.71 -19.65 -24.58
CA LEU A 13 -17.43 -19.12 -23.23
C LEU A 13 -16.76 -20.16 -22.32
N ILE A 14 -17.22 -21.41 -22.35
CA ILE A 14 -16.64 -22.50 -21.55
C ILE A 14 -15.20 -22.79 -22.02
N VAL A 15 -14.97 -22.84 -23.35
CA VAL A 15 -13.62 -23.04 -23.90
C VAL A 15 -12.70 -21.86 -23.54
N ALA A 16 -13.18 -20.63 -23.62
CA ALA A 16 -12.40 -19.46 -23.24
C ALA A 16 -12.05 -19.43 -21.73
N LEU A 17 -13.02 -19.76 -20.87
CA LEU A 17 -12.81 -19.87 -19.43
C LEU A 17 -11.85 -21.01 -19.05
N SER A 18 -11.98 -22.17 -19.69
CA SER A 18 -11.06 -23.29 -19.46
C SER A 18 -9.65 -23.00 -19.97
N ALA A 19 -9.51 -22.34 -21.11
CA ALA A 19 -8.23 -21.88 -21.62
C ALA A 19 -7.57 -20.86 -20.66
N PHE A 20 -8.35 -19.91 -20.16
CA PHE A 20 -7.88 -18.95 -19.15
C PHE A 20 -7.42 -19.63 -17.84
N ALA A 21 -8.16 -20.64 -17.38
CA ALA A 21 -7.81 -21.38 -16.16
C ALA A 21 -6.54 -22.25 -16.32
N LEU A 22 -6.33 -22.81 -17.51
CA LEU A 22 -5.25 -23.79 -17.77
C LEU A 22 -3.96 -23.16 -18.31
N ILE A 23 -4.04 -22.01 -18.98
CA ILE A 23 -2.89 -21.36 -19.60
C ILE A 23 -2.30 -20.34 -18.63
N LYS A 24 -1.33 -20.78 -17.81
CA LYS A 24 -0.64 -19.96 -16.82
C LYS A 24 -0.12 -18.61 -17.38
N PRO A 25 0.60 -18.57 -18.53
CA PRO A 25 1.08 -17.28 -19.06
C PRO A 25 -0.03 -16.31 -19.47
N LEU A 26 -1.20 -16.80 -19.92
CA LEU A 26 -2.34 -15.94 -20.24
C LEU A 26 -2.97 -15.34 -18.97
N ARG A 27 -3.10 -16.14 -17.93
CA ARG A 27 -3.60 -15.69 -16.65
C ARG A 27 -2.65 -14.66 -16.03
N ASP A 28 -1.34 -14.94 -16.05
CA ASP A 28 -0.32 -14.04 -15.51
C ASP A 28 -0.30 -12.72 -16.30
N PHE A 29 -0.40 -12.75 -17.63
CA PHE A 29 -0.51 -11.55 -18.47
C PHE A 29 -1.77 -10.71 -18.15
N VAL A 30 -2.94 -11.34 -18.03
CA VAL A 30 -4.20 -10.63 -17.71
C VAL A 30 -4.17 -10.08 -16.28
N SER A 31 -3.65 -10.86 -15.32
CA SER A 31 -3.50 -10.38 -13.93
C SER A 31 -2.50 -9.22 -13.85
N GLU A 32 -1.43 -9.24 -14.64
CA GLU A 32 -0.46 -8.16 -14.75
C GLU A 32 -1.08 -6.89 -15.34
N GLN A 33 -1.91 -7.00 -16.38
CA GLN A 33 -2.62 -5.86 -16.99
C GLN A 33 -3.67 -5.26 -16.03
N ILE A 34 -4.38 -6.08 -15.26
CA ILE A 34 -5.38 -5.64 -14.28
C ILE A 34 -4.69 -5.05 -13.04
N ALA A 35 -3.57 -5.63 -12.59
CA ALA A 35 -2.80 -5.14 -11.45
C ALA A 35 -1.94 -3.91 -11.76
N MET A 36 -1.75 -3.55 -13.02
CA MET A 36 -0.71 -2.63 -13.47
C MET A 36 -1.19 -1.35 -14.14
N SER A 37 -2.42 -0.93 -13.92
CA SER A 37 -2.71 0.48 -14.17
C SER A 37 -2.47 1.26 -12.87
N PRO A 38 -1.28 1.87 -12.67
CA PRO A 38 -1.20 2.95 -11.70
C PRO A 38 -2.05 4.07 -12.29
N THR A 39 -3.29 4.14 -11.88
CA THR A 39 -4.02 5.39 -11.98
C THR A 39 -3.23 6.34 -11.08
N VAL A 40 -2.27 7.05 -11.70
CA VAL A 40 -1.74 8.26 -11.11
C VAL A 40 -2.93 9.19 -11.08
N ALA A 41 -3.79 9.04 -10.07
CA ALA A 41 -4.74 10.05 -9.74
C ALA A 41 -3.90 11.32 -9.62
N LYS A 42 -4.12 12.28 -10.53
CA LYS A 42 -3.60 13.64 -10.36
C LYS A 42 -4.18 14.12 -9.05
N ILE A 43 -3.45 13.86 -7.97
CA ILE A 43 -3.68 14.56 -6.72
C ILE A 43 -3.39 15.99 -7.10
N ASN A 44 -4.40 16.85 -7.01
CA ASN A 44 -4.15 18.26 -6.99
C ASN A 44 -3.11 18.46 -5.88
N ASN A 45 -1.91 18.93 -6.25
CA ASN A 45 -0.74 19.11 -5.40
C ASN A 45 -0.94 20.15 -4.28
N GLU A 46 -2.17 20.28 -3.75
CA GLU A 46 -2.60 21.37 -2.90
C GLU A 46 -2.99 20.93 -1.48
N THR A 47 -3.01 19.64 -1.17
CA THR A 47 -3.36 19.22 0.18
C THR A 47 -2.13 19.30 1.08
N LEU A 48 -2.02 20.43 1.75
CA LEU A 48 -1.06 20.64 2.83
C LEU A 48 -1.67 20.14 4.15
N LEU A 49 -0.98 19.25 4.82
CA LEU A 49 -1.35 18.79 6.16
C LEU A 49 -0.82 19.77 7.19
N SER A 50 -1.70 20.24 8.07
CA SER A 50 -1.30 21.08 9.19
C SER A 50 -0.54 20.27 10.24
N GLU A 51 0.10 20.94 11.19
CA GLU A 51 0.74 20.28 12.32
C GLU A 51 -0.27 19.53 13.19
N GLU A 52 -1.49 20.08 13.31
CA GLU A 52 -2.59 19.44 14.01
C GLU A 52 -3.01 18.13 13.35
N ALA A 53 -3.06 18.10 12.01
CA ALA A 53 -3.40 16.90 11.25
C ALA A 53 -2.36 15.78 11.43
N LEU A 54 -1.12 16.14 11.72
CA LEU A 54 -0.02 15.21 11.99
C LEU A 54 0.21 14.97 13.49
N ASN A 55 -0.57 15.60 14.37
CA ASN A 55 -0.44 15.40 15.80
C ASN A 55 -1.12 14.12 16.27
N ILE A 56 -0.55 12.97 15.89
CA ILE A 56 -1.07 11.64 16.15
C ILE A 56 -0.07 10.87 17.01
N ASP A 57 -0.52 10.45 18.20
CA ASP A 57 0.27 9.60 19.07
C ASP A 57 0.31 8.18 18.52
N LEU A 58 1.52 7.65 18.39
CA LEU A 58 1.82 6.37 17.78
C LEU A 58 2.49 5.46 18.81
N LYS A 59 1.82 4.35 19.14
CA LYS A 59 2.41 3.27 19.92
C LYS A 59 3.23 2.39 18.99
N GLY A 60 4.54 2.31 19.21
CA GLY A 60 5.44 1.44 18.46
C GLY A 60 5.22 -0.03 18.78
N ILE A 61 5.22 -0.89 17.74
CA ILE A 61 5.08 -2.36 17.88
C ILE A 61 6.44 -3.05 17.85
N ASN A 62 7.28 -2.71 16.88
CA ASN A 62 8.66 -3.19 16.71
C ASN A 62 9.67 -2.03 16.70
N THR A 63 9.25 -0.87 17.17
CA THR A 63 10.02 0.36 17.27
C THR A 63 9.57 1.16 18.50
N SER A 64 10.22 2.28 18.78
CA SER A 64 9.82 3.18 19.88
C SER A 64 8.54 3.94 19.55
N SER A 65 7.70 4.16 20.57
CA SER A 65 6.52 5.03 20.44
C SER A 65 6.95 6.48 20.19
N THR A 66 6.14 7.20 19.42
CA THR A 66 6.42 8.58 19.02
C THR A 66 5.12 9.31 18.70
N ASN A 67 5.22 10.57 18.27
CA ASN A 67 4.12 11.29 17.64
C ASN A 67 4.48 11.54 16.18
N LEU A 68 3.52 11.38 15.27
CA LEU A 68 3.75 11.47 13.81
C LEU A 68 4.36 12.83 13.41
N LYS A 69 3.99 13.93 14.09
CA LYS A 69 4.57 15.26 13.82
C LYS A 69 6.07 15.33 14.03
N ASN A 70 6.64 14.48 14.89
CA ASN A 70 8.07 14.45 15.17
C ASN A 70 8.90 13.79 14.07
N LEU A 71 8.25 13.14 13.10
CA LEU A 71 8.88 12.38 12.02
C LEU A 71 8.97 13.17 10.69
N ARG A 72 8.72 14.49 10.73
CA ARG A 72 8.62 15.36 9.54
C ARG A 72 9.96 15.81 8.93
N GLU A 73 11.07 15.46 9.51
CA GLU A 73 12.39 15.89 8.98
C GLU A 73 12.74 15.20 7.64
N LYS A 74 12.07 14.09 7.33
CA LYS A 74 12.20 13.34 6.08
C LYS A 74 10.86 13.29 5.35
N VAL A 75 10.91 12.82 4.10
CA VAL A 75 9.71 12.39 3.39
C VAL A 75 9.10 11.22 4.14
N LEU A 76 7.78 11.28 4.43
CA LEU A 76 7.07 10.21 5.13
C LEU A 76 6.45 9.24 4.11
N PHE A 77 6.66 7.94 4.33
CA PHE A 77 5.87 6.86 3.76
C PHE A 77 4.87 6.42 4.84
N LEU A 78 3.65 6.95 4.77
CA LEU A 78 2.57 6.67 5.72
C LEU A 78 1.59 5.67 5.08
N ASN A 79 1.55 4.44 5.63
CA ASN A 79 0.69 3.37 5.12
C ASN A 79 -0.30 2.91 6.20
N PHE A 80 -1.56 2.79 5.83
CA PHE A 80 -2.64 2.24 6.65
C PHE A 80 -3.00 0.85 6.17
N TRP A 81 -2.91 -0.13 7.08
CA TRP A 81 -3.05 -1.54 6.74
C TRP A 81 -3.64 -2.36 7.90
N GLY A 82 -3.81 -3.68 7.71
CA GLY A 82 -4.18 -4.61 8.77
C GLY A 82 -3.78 -6.04 8.43
N THR A 83 -3.55 -6.88 9.44
CA THR A 83 -3.22 -8.31 9.25
C THR A 83 -4.37 -9.08 8.63
N TRP A 84 -5.59 -8.63 8.85
CA TRP A 84 -6.84 -9.16 8.31
C TRP A 84 -7.09 -8.79 6.83
N CYS A 85 -6.32 -7.85 6.26
CA CYS A 85 -6.51 -7.29 4.92
C CYS A 85 -5.64 -8.05 3.87
N PRO A 86 -6.22 -8.91 3.01
CA PRO A 86 -5.44 -9.68 2.03
C PRO A 86 -4.63 -8.82 1.05
N PRO A 87 -5.18 -7.75 0.42
CA PRO A 87 -4.39 -6.90 -0.48
C PRO A 87 -3.24 -6.18 0.25
N CYS A 88 -3.43 -5.78 1.52
CA CYS A 88 -2.34 -5.21 2.31
C CYS A 88 -1.18 -6.20 2.46
N ARG A 89 -1.49 -7.46 2.79
CA ARG A 89 -0.48 -8.51 2.94
C ARG A 89 0.30 -8.79 1.65
N THR A 90 -0.34 -8.60 0.51
CA THR A 90 0.28 -8.81 -0.81
C THR A 90 1.36 -7.78 -1.11
N GLU A 91 1.22 -6.54 -0.65
CA GLU A 91 2.22 -5.48 -0.92
C GLU A 91 3.40 -5.48 0.06
N TRP A 92 3.27 -6.14 1.22
CA TRP A 92 4.28 -6.12 2.29
C TRP A 92 5.71 -6.49 1.85
N PRO A 93 5.93 -7.54 1.02
CA PRO A 93 7.29 -7.85 0.55
C PRO A 93 7.94 -6.68 -0.21
N THR A 94 7.14 -5.92 -0.96
CA THR A 94 7.64 -4.78 -1.74
C THR A 94 7.86 -3.54 -0.87
N ILE A 95 7.05 -3.35 0.18
CA ILE A 95 7.26 -2.32 1.20
C ILE A 95 8.55 -2.61 1.97
N GLN A 96 8.77 -3.86 2.40
CA GLN A 96 10.03 -4.24 3.08
C GLN A 96 11.24 -3.96 2.19
N LYS A 97 11.18 -4.33 0.91
CA LYS A 97 12.26 -4.06 -0.05
C LYS A 97 12.50 -2.56 -0.21
N LEU A 98 11.43 -1.75 -0.32
CA LEU A 98 11.54 -0.30 -0.38
C LEU A 98 12.20 0.26 0.89
N TYR A 99 11.78 -0.22 2.06
CA TYR A 99 12.37 0.17 3.34
C TYR A 99 13.87 -0.12 3.38
N ASP A 100 14.29 -1.32 3.02
CA ASP A 100 15.70 -1.70 3.03
C ASP A 100 16.55 -0.79 2.13
N LEU A 101 15.98 -0.32 1.02
CA LEU A 101 16.65 0.54 0.05
C LEU A 101 16.64 2.03 0.41
N LYS A 102 15.61 2.52 1.16
CA LYS A 102 15.35 3.97 1.30
C LYS A 102 15.19 4.46 2.74
N LYS A 103 15.34 3.63 3.77
CA LYS A 103 15.18 4.00 5.19
C LYS A 103 16.05 5.18 5.65
N ASP A 104 17.17 5.42 4.99
CA ASP A 104 18.03 6.55 5.32
C ASP A 104 17.47 7.89 4.80
N LYS A 105 16.63 7.86 3.76
CA LYS A 105 16.05 9.04 3.09
C LYS A 105 14.57 9.26 3.40
N VAL A 106 13.84 8.19 3.72
CA VAL A 106 12.40 8.17 3.94
C VAL A 106 12.12 7.67 5.34
N GLU A 107 11.20 8.31 6.02
CA GLU A 107 10.65 7.84 7.29
C GLU A 107 9.44 6.96 7.03
N PHE A 108 9.46 5.73 7.53
CA PHE A 108 8.38 4.75 7.33
C PHE A 108 7.49 4.67 8.56
N VAL A 109 6.20 4.86 8.34
CA VAL A 109 5.18 4.81 9.38
C VAL A 109 4.03 3.93 8.88
N LEU A 110 4.00 2.67 9.32
CA LEU A 110 2.94 1.74 8.97
C LEU A 110 1.98 1.60 10.15
N ILE A 111 0.76 2.11 10.00
CA ILE A 111 -0.26 2.11 11.07
C ILE A 111 -1.19 0.91 10.86
N ALA A 112 -1.14 -0.03 11.80
CA ALA A 112 -2.08 -1.15 11.85
C ALA A 112 -3.44 -0.66 12.34
N MET A 113 -4.46 -0.90 11.53
CA MET A 113 -5.83 -0.42 11.75
C MET A 113 -6.75 -1.58 12.12
N GLN A 114 -7.57 -1.38 13.17
CA GLN A 114 -8.56 -2.39 13.62
C GLN A 114 -7.91 -3.75 13.87
N ASP A 115 -6.72 -3.76 14.46
CA ASP A 115 -5.88 -4.94 14.62
C ASP A 115 -5.46 -5.11 16.09
N GLN A 116 -5.13 -6.34 16.48
CA GLN A 116 -4.60 -6.61 17.81
C GLN A 116 -3.07 -6.59 17.76
N GLU A 117 -2.44 -5.99 18.77
CA GLU A 117 -0.97 -5.91 18.87
C GLU A 117 -0.31 -7.29 18.74
N ALA A 118 -0.92 -8.32 19.34
CA ALA A 118 -0.41 -9.69 19.29
C ALA A 118 -0.38 -10.25 17.86
N ASP A 119 -1.43 -9.98 17.07
CA ASP A 119 -1.55 -10.44 15.68
C ASP A 119 -0.56 -9.71 14.78
N VAL A 120 -0.38 -8.40 14.99
CA VAL A 120 0.62 -7.59 14.28
C VAL A 120 2.03 -8.11 14.57
N LYS A 121 2.38 -8.32 15.85
CA LYS A 121 3.68 -8.88 16.25
C LYS A 121 3.94 -10.25 15.64
N LYS A 122 2.93 -11.12 15.67
CA LYS A 122 2.99 -12.45 15.06
C LYS A 122 3.26 -12.35 13.56
N PHE A 123 2.51 -11.52 12.84
CA PHE A 123 2.66 -11.32 11.40
C PHE A 123 4.08 -10.85 11.04
N LEU A 124 4.60 -9.83 11.75
CA LEU A 124 5.95 -9.32 11.52
C LEU A 124 7.02 -10.39 11.74
N LYS A 125 6.90 -11.15 12.83
CA LYS A 125 7.85 -12.22 13.19
C LYS A 125 7.85 -13.37 12.18
N GLU A 126 6.66 -13.85 11.78
CA GLU A 126 6.52 -14.98 10.86
C GLU A 126 7.06 -14.66 9.45
N ASN A 127 7.04 -13.38 9.04
CA ASN A 127 7.51 -12.95 7.73
C ASN A 127 8.89 -12.25 7.77
N ASN A 128 9.53 -12.13 8.93
CA ASN A 128 10.80 -11.44 9.13
C ASN A 128 10.78 -9.97 8.68
N TYR A 129 9.65 -9.28 8.87
CA TYR A 129 9.54 -7.86 8.53
C TYR A 129 10.09 -6.96 9.63
N THR A 130 10.85 -5.95 9.21
CA THR A 130 11.56 -5.01 10.09
C THR A 130 11.12 -3.56 9.91
N VAL A 131 10.27 -3.27 8.93
CA VAL A 131 9.68 -1.95 8.73
C VAL A 131 9.00 -1.50 10.01
N PRO A 132 9.14 -0.23 10.46
CA PRO A 132 8.48 0.29 11.65
C PRO A 132 6.95 0.23 11.55
N VAL A 133 6.33 -0.39 12.55
CA VAL A 133 4.88 -0.52 12.64
C VAL A 133 4.38 0.07 13.94
N TYR A 134 3.23 0.72 13.84
CA TYR A 134 2.58 1.44 14.92
C TYR A 134 1.09 1.11 15.01
N ILE A 135 0.51 1.42 16.17
CA ILE A 135 -0.93 1.55 16.38
C ILE A 135 -1.18 3.02 16.78
N ALA A 136 -2.15 3.67 16.16
CA ALA A 136 -2.52 5.03 16.55
C ALA A 136 -3.27 5.01 17.89
N GLU A 137 -2.84 5.85 18.84
CA GLU A 137 -3.45 6.02 20.16
C GLU A 137 -4.30 7.28 20.25
N SER A 138 -4.28 8.13 19.21
CA SER A 138 -5.14 9.30 19.07
C SER A 138 -5.92 9.27 17.76
N PRO A 139 -7.03 10.03 17.65
CA PRO A 139 -7.83 10.10 16.41
C PRO A 139 -7.00 10.57 15.22
N LEU A 140 -7.29 10.00 14.05
CA LEU A 140 -6.71 10.44 12.78
C LEU A 140 -7.46 11.65 12.23
N ASP A 141 -6.72 12.60 11.65
CA ASP A 141 -7.32 13.72 10.94
C ASP A 141 -8.13 13.22 9.72
N PRO A 142 -9.33 13.78 9.45
CA PRO A 142 -10.16 13.38 8.30
C PRO A 142 -9.42 13.44 6.94
N LYS A 143 -8.41 14.30 6.79
CA LYS A 143 -7.63 14.43 5.54
C LYS A 143 -6.76 13.21 5.23
N ILE A 144 -6.37 12.46 6.26
CA ILE A 144 -5.54 11.25 6.10
C ILE A 144 -6.24 9.98 6.57
N LEU A 145 -7.48 10.09 7.09
CA LEU A 145 -8.26 8.91 7.48
C LEU A 145 -8.52 8.03 6.25
N PRO A 146 -8.07 6.76 6.25
CA PRO A 146 -8.26 5.88 5.11
C PRO A 146 -9.74 5.50 4.94
N VAL A 147 -10.22 5.51 3.70
CA VAL A 147 -11.58 5.03 3.33
C VAL A 147 -11.56 3.59 2.83
N ALA A 148 -10.37 3.08 2.49
CA ALA A 148 -10.13 1.71 2.03
C ALA A 148 -8.74 1.24 2.51
N PHE A 149 -8.46 -0.06 2.40
CA PHE A 149 -7.17 -0.64 2.77
C PHE A 149 -6.60 -1.50 1.63
N PRO A 150 -5.30 -1.37 1.36
CA PRO A 150 -4.37 -0.42 1.95
C PRO A 150 -4.57 0.99 1.42
N THR A 151 -4.23 2.00 2.21
CA THR A 151 -4.05 3.38 1.75
C THR A 151 -2.66 3.86 2.12
N THR A 152 -1.91 4.39 1.16
CA THR A 152 -0.56 4.93 1.36
C THR A 152 -0.48 6.38 0.94
N TYR A 153 0.17 7.17 1.77
CA TYR A 153 0.55 8.55 1.48
C TYR A 153 2.07 8.69 1.44
N LEU A 154 2.59 9.38 0.42
CA LEU A 154 3.92 9.97 0.46
C LEU A 154 3.75 11.45 0.79
N ILE A 155 4.35 11.89 1.90
CA ILE A 155 4.20 13.24 2.41
C ILE A 155 5.57 13.91 2.45
N GLY A 156 5.69 15.07 1.84
CA GLY A 156 6.91 15.86 1.82
C GLY A 156 7.25 16.44 3.19
N LYS A 157 8.48 16.89 3.37
CA LYS A 157 8.98 17.55 4.60
C LYS A 157 8.16 18.79 4.96
N ASP A 158 7.57 19.44 3.97
CA ASP A 158 6.68 20.60 4.13
C ASP A 158 5.24 20.22 4.56
N GLY A 159 4.94 18.91 4.68
CA GLY A 159 3.60 18.40 4.99
C GLY A 159 2.69 18.27 3.76
N ARG A 160 3.19 18.51 2.57
CA ARG A 160 2.42 18.37 1.31
C ARG A 160 2.27 16.90 0.95
N ILE A 161 1.06 16.48 0.59
CA ILE A 161 0.82 15.14 0.05
C ILE A 161 1.41 15.09 -1.38
N LEU A 162 2.49 14.33 -1.56
CA LEU A 162 3.16 14.14 -2.85
C LEU A 162 2.51 13.05 -3.69
N LYS A 163 1.99 12.01 -3.03
CA LYS A 163 1.29 10.89 -3.65
C LYS A 163 0.31 10.28 -2.65
N LYS A 164 -0.84 9.87 -3.14
CA LYS A 164 -1.80 9.02 -2.43
C LYS A 164 -2.08 7.78 -3.29
N GLU A 165 -2.18 6.62 -2.66
CA GLU A 165 -2.57 5.36 -3.30
C GLU A 165 -3.57 4.65 -2.40
N ASP A 166 -4.76 4.34 -2.93
CA ASP A 166 -5.86 3.69 -2.20
C ASP A 166 -6.01 2.21 -2.58
N SER A 167 -4.94 1.62 -3.12
CA SER A 167 -4.90 0.21 -3.54
C SER A 167 -3.53 -0.41 -3.28
N SER A 168 -3.49 -1.75 -3.25
CA SER A 168 -2.23 -2.47 -3.19
C SER A 168 -1.39 -2.22 -4.44
N MET A 169 -0.10 -1.92 -4.26
CA MET A 169 0.82 -1.74 -5.37
C MET A 169 2.20 -2.35 -5.08
N ASP A 170 3.00 -2.50 -6.13
CA ASP A 170 4.40 -2.88 -6.00
C ASP A 170 5.26 -1.63 -5.75
N TRP A 171 5.65 -1.45 -4.48
CA TRP A 171 6.47 -0.32 -4.02
C TRP A 171 7.94 -0.45 -4.40
N SER A 172 8.38 -1.60 -4.91
CA SER A 172 9.78 -1.84 -5.30
C SER A 172 10.08 -1.56 -6.78
N LYS A 173 9.10 -1.04 -7.56
CA LYS A 173 9.27 -0.68 -8.97
C LYS A 173 10.26 0.48 -9.14
N ASP A 174 11.05 0.44 -10.20
CA ASP A 174 12.06 1.47 -10.51
C ASP A 174 11.44 2.87 -10.60
N SER A 175 10.24 3.00 -11.17
CA SER A 175 9.52 4.27 -11.24
C SER A 175 9.19 4.87 -9.87
N ILE A 176 8.93 4.02 -8.85
CA ILE A 176 8.71 4.47 -7.47
C ILE A 176 10.03 4.84 -6.81
N LEU A 177 11.07 4.04 -7.02
CA LEU A 177 12.40 4.31 -6.49
C LEU A 177 12.95 5.65 -7.04
N GLU A 178 12.79 5.90 -8.34
CA GLU A 178 13.15 7.17 -8.98
C GLU A 178 12.32 8.35 -8.45
N PHE A 179 10.99 8.16 -8.30
CA PHE A 179 10.13 9.18 -7.72
C PHE A 179 10.60 9.57 -6.32
N ILE A 180 10.87 8.58 -5.45
CA ILE A 180 11.37 8.81 -4.08
C ILE A 180 12.73 9.51 -4.12
N ASP A 181 13.66 9.10 -4.98
CA ASP A 181 14.95 9.77 -5.11
C ASP A 181 14.81 11.23 -5.55
N ASN A 182 13.82 11.55 -6.37
CA ASN A 182 13.56 12.92 -6.81
C ASN A 182 12.98 13.81 -5.71
N VAL A 183 12.09 13.29 -4.87
CA VAL A 183 11.45 14.07 -3.79
C VAL A 183 12.26 14.11 -2.50
N THR A 184 13.35 13.34 -2.41
CA THR A 184 14.25 13.30 -1.25
C THR A 184 15.59 14.03 -1.46
N LYS A 185 15.78 14.63 -2.64
CA LYS A 185 16.93 15.53 -2.93
C LYS A 185 16.75 16.85 -2.17
#